data_426a0dbb4939711f5a880da79737c408
#
_entry.id   426a0dbb4939711f5a880da79737c408
#
_cell.length_a   1.000
_cell.length_b   1.000
_cell.length_c   1.000
_cell.angle_alpha   90.00
_cell.angle_beta   90.00
_cell.angle_gamma   90.00
#
_symmetry.space_group_name_H-M   'P 1'
#
loop_
_entity.id
_entity.type
_entity.pdbx_description
1 polymer ?
#
loop_
_entity_poly.entity_id
_entity_poly.type
_entity_poly.pdbx_seq_one_letter_code
_entity_poly.pdbx_strand_id
1 'polypeptide(L)'
;MNCQDQIYSEEYIDFIGNRSLIESKYTLDCKQPLGAMFASLYLKLSDGYEDGTVYGYYNIPKLFGLQDTGSMESSGILQVRENPDLKLDGSGVLIGFVDTGIDYAGSIFLKQDGTTRVTAIWDQTIPAGSPIRLPVQPELPETPENITRTPEGFLYGSEFTHEQLNA
;
A
#
# COMPACT_ATOMS: atom_id res chain seq x y z
N MET A 1 -6.94 19.33 14.27
CA MET A 1 -5.97 18.41 13.59
C MET A 1 -6.59 18.10 12.25
N ASN A 2 -5.87 18.26 11.16
CA ASN A 2 -6.42 17.92 9.84
C ASN A 2 -6.41 16.40 9.63
N CYS A 3 -7.03 15.91 8.54
CA CYS A 3 -7.13 14.48 8.29
C CYS A 3 -5.75 13.82 8.08
N GLN A 4 -4.84 14.49 7.41
CA GLN A 4 -3.49 13.96 7.20
C GLN A 4 -2.72 13.79 8.51
N ASP A 5 -2.86 14.75 9.45
CA ASP A 5 -2.23 14.63 10.76
C ASP A 5 -2.75 13.40 11.53
N GLN A 6 -4.04 13.07 11.38
CA GLN A 6 -4.63 11.89 12.03
C GLN A 6 -4.10 10.59 11.41
N ILE A 7 -3.98 10.53 10.08
CA ILE A 7 -3.51 9.35 9.34
C ILE A 7 -2.08 8.96 9.75
N TYR A 8 -1.20 9.94 9.97
CA TYR A 8 0.20 9.71 10.33
C TYR A 8 0.46 9.71 11.84
N SER A 9 -0.56 9.87 12.68
CA SER A 9 -0.40 9.94 14.13
C SER A 9 -0.50 8.57 14.78
N GLU A 10 0.45 8.24 15.65
CA GLU A 10 0.43 7.03 16.48
C GLU A 10 -0.71 7.02 17.52
N GLU A 11 -1.38 8.16 17.73
CA GLU A 11 -2.54 8.24 18.62
C GLU A 11 -3.84 7.74 17.96
N TYR A 12 -3.82 7.48 16.66
CA TYR A 12 -4.98 7.04 15.90
C TYR A 12 -4.76 5.64 15.33
N ILE A 13 -5.83 4.88 15.25
CA ILE A 13 -5.87 3.58 14.57
C ILE A 13 -6.85 3.67 13.41
N ASP A 14 -6.50 3.07 12.30
CA ASP A 14 -7.35 2.91 11.14
C ASP A 14 -8.18 1.63 11.22
N PHE A 15 -9.43 1.73 10.80
CA PHE A 15 -10.35 0.61 10.69
C PHE A 15 -11.07 0.64 9.35
N ILE A 16 -11.26 -0.52 8.77
CA ILE A 16 -12.10 -0.68 7.58
C ILE A 16 -13.47 -1.19 8.00
N GLY A 17 -14.50 -0.49 7.61
CA GLY A 17 -15.87 -0.87 7.93
C GLY A 17 -16.86 -0.56 6.82
N ASN A 18 -18.10 -1.01 7.00
CA ASN A 18 -19.18 -0.71 6.06
C ASN A 18 -19.48 0.79 6.06
N ARG A 19 -19.46 1.41 4.88
CA ARG A 19 -19.59 2.85 4.70
C ARG A 19 -20.89 3.41 5.26
N SER A 20 -22.03 2.78 4.99
CA SER A 20 -23.33 3.27 5.47
C SER A 20 -23.47 3.17 6.99
N LEU A 21 -22.88 2.14 7.60
CA LEU A 21 -22.85 2.00 9.06
C LEU A 21 -21.97 3.06 9.72
N ILE A 22 -20.82 3.35 9.13
CA ILE A 22 -19.88 4.37 9.58
C ILE A 22 -20.54 5.76 9.48
N GLU A 23 -21.13 6.07 8.34
CA GLU A 23 -21.78 7.36 8.10
C GLU A 23 -22.99 7.61 9.03
N SER A 24 -23.67 6.54 9.47
CA SER A 24 -24.80 6.65 10.40
C SER A 24 -24.42 6.82 11.86
N LYS A 25 -23.23 6.30 12.25
CA LYS A 25 -22.80 6.27 13.67
C LYS A 25 -21.77 7.33 14.03
N TYR A 26 -20.97 7.77 13.07
CA TYR A 26 -19.81 8.62 13.34
C TYR A 26 -19.81 9.86 12.45
N THR A 27 -19.84 11.03 13.08
CA THR A 27 -19.51 12.31 12.45
C THR A 27 -17.97 12.48 12.48
N LEU A 28 -17.27 11.66 11.69
CA LEU A 28 -15.81 11.72 11.65
C LEU A 28 -15.37 12.63 10.51
N ASP A 29 -14.48 13.54 10.83
CA ASP A 29 -13.90 14.48 9.87
C ASP A 29 -12.91 13.78 8.93
N CYS A 30 -12.30 12.67 9.38
CA CYS A 30 -11.33 11.91 8.61
C CYS A 30 -11.86 10.50 8.30
N LYS A 31 -12.28 10.31 7.07
CA LYS A 31 -12.69 9.03 6.51
C LYS A 31 -12.28 8.95 5.05
N GLN A 32 -11.75 7.81 4.65
CA GLN A 32 -11.37 7.53 3.26
C GLN A 32 -12.34 6.52 2.66
N PRO A 33 -13.15 6.88 1.66
CA PRO A 33 -13.96 5.89 0.94
C PRO A 33 -13.09 4.85 0.23
N LEU A 34 -13.43 3.58 0.40
CA LEU A 34 -12.83 2.43 -0.25
C LEU A 34 -13.88 1.76 -1.13
N GLY A 35 -14.21 2.41 -2.25
CA GLY A 35 -15.29 1.99 -3.14
C GLY A 35 -16.69 2.29 -2.60
N ALA A 36 -17.70 1.55 -3.10
CA ALA A 36 -19.10 1.83 -2.79
C ALA A 36 -19.53 1.37 -1.39
N MET A 37 -18.94 0.29 -0.88
CA MET A 37 -19.41 -0.40 0.33
C MET A 37 -18.56 -0.16 1.57
N PHE A 38 -17.28 0.19 1.41
CA PHE A 38 -16.35 0.30 2.52
C PHE A 38 -15.74 1.70 2.65
N ALA A 39 -15.31 2.01 3.85
CA ALA A 39 -14.49 3.18 4.13
C ALA A 39 -13.47 2.84 5.23
N SER A 40 -12.30 3.46 5.14
CA SER A 40 -11.36 3.54 6.26
C SER A 40 -11.73 4.73 7.13
N LEU A 41 -11.66 4.57 8.44
CA LEU A 41 -11.86 5.62 9.43
C LEU A 41 -10.71 5.61 10.43
N TYR A 42 -10.40 6.77 10.96
CA TYR A 42 -9.29 6.97 11.88
C TYR A 42 -9.85 7.37 13.24
N LEU A 43 -9.61 6.54 14.24
CA LEU A 43 -10.17 6.68 15.58
C LEU A 43 -9.07 6.88 16.59
N LYS A 44 -9.29 7.82 17.51
CA LYS A 44 -8.34 8.06 18.56
C LYS A 44 -8.33 6.89 19.54
N LEU A 45 -7.13 6.40 19.88
CA LEU A 45 -6.93 5.28 20.81
C LEU A 45 -7.62 5.47 22.16
N SER A 46 -7.72 6.74 22.64
CA SER A 46 -8.36 7.07 23.91
C SER A 46 -9.88 6.94 23.88
N ASP A 47 -10.53 6.90 22.71
CA ASP A 47 -11.98 7.12 22.60
C ASP A 47 -12.81 5.82 22.59
N GLY A 48 -12.25 4.68 22.96
CA GLY A 48 -13.06 3.49 23.11
C GLY A 48 -12.46 2.17 22.62
N TYR A 49 -11.17 2.08 22.48
CA TYR A 49 -10.52 0.81 22.17
C TYR A 49 -10.70 -0.23 23.30
N GLU A 50 -10.96 0.24 24.53
CA GLU A 50 -11.20 -0.62 25.68
C GLU A 50 -12.55 -1.34 25.63
N ASP A 51 -13.51 -0.83 24.89
CA ASP A 51 -14.82 -1.47 24.72
C ASP A 51 -14.89 -2.18 23.35
N GLY A 52 -14.39 -3.39 23.29
CA GLY A 52 -14.41 -4.25 22.09
C GLY A 52 -15.80 -4.45 21.44
N THR A 53 -16.83 -3.79 21.97
CA THR A 53 -18.20 -3.79 21.43
C THR A 53 -18.39 -2.85 20.25
N VAL A 54 -17.51 -1.84 20.07
CA VAL A 54 -17.64 -0.83 19.01
C VAL A 54 -17.09 -1.36 17.68
N TYR A 55 -16.09 -2.22 17.71
CA TYR A 55 -15.43 -2.75 16.52
C TYR A 55 -15.58 -4.27 16.45
N GLY A 56 -16.24 -4.75 15.41
CA GLY A 56 -16.31 -6.19 15.18
C GLY A 56 -14.89 -6.78 15.04
N TYR A 57 -14.68 -7.97 15.59
CA TYR A 57 -13.41 -8.71 15.54
C TYR A 57 -12.78 -8.76 14.14
N TYR A 58 -13.60 -8.74 13.10
CA TYR A 58 -13.14 -8.77 11.69
C TYR A 58 -12.52 -7.45 11.21
N ASN A 59 -12.76 -6.34 11.90
CA ASN A 59 -12.23 -5.02 11.56
C ASN A 59 -10.87 -4.75 12.22
N ILE A 60 -10.40 -5.65 13.08
CA ILE A 60 -9.11 -5.52 13.76
C ILE A 60 -8.02 -6.02 12.80
N PRO A 61 -6.98 -5.20 12.52
CA PRO A 61 -5.83 -5.64 11.74
C PRO A 61 -5.19 -6.90 12.33
N LYS A 62 -4.81 -7.84 11.47
CA LYS A 62 -4.19 -9.10 11.87
C LYS A 62 -2.74 -9.12 11.44
N LEU A 63 -1.90 -9.74 12.26
CA LEU A 63 -0.51 -9.97 11.92
C LEU A 63 -0.39 -11.24 11.08
N PHE A 64 0.40 -11.16 10.02
CA PHE A 64 0.73 -12.28 9.16
C PHE A 64 2.24 -12.47 9.15
N GLY A 65 2.69 -13.71 9.04
CA GLY A 65 4.10 -14.04 8.90
C GLY A 65 4.51 -14.18 7.43
N LEU A 66 5.82 -14.17 7.20
CA LEU A 66 6.37 -14.48 5.88
C LEU A 66 6.00 -15.90 5.49
N GLN A 67 5.68 -16.08 4.21
CA GLN A 67 5.40 -17.39 3.62
C GLN A 67 6.62 -17.91 2.84
N ASP A 68 6.77 -19.21 2.80
CA ASP A 68 7.82 -19.89 2.06
C ASP A 68 7.33 -20.43 0.70
N THR A 69 8.20 -21.17 0.01
CA THR A 69 7.89 -21.79 -1.29
C THR A 69 6.85 -22.91 -1.21
N GLY A 70 6.50 -23.41 -0.03
CA GLY A 70 5.50 -24.46 0.16
C GLY A 70 4.10 -24.03 -0.27
N SER A 71 3.81 -22.73 -0.20
CA SER A 71 2.56 -22.18 -0.71
C SER A 71 2.45 -22.26 -2.24
N MET A 72 3.56 -22.11 -2.95
CA MET A 72 3.64 -22.23 -4.42
C MET A 72 3.47 -23.70 -4.87
N GLU A 73 4.03 -24.63 -4.11
CA GLU A 73 3.85 -26.08 -4.36
C GLU A 73 2.40 -26.50 -4.15
N SER A 74 1.83 -26.11 -3.02
CA SER A 74 0.45 -26.45 -2.64
C SER A 74 -0.59 -25.89 -3.60
N SER A 75 -0.33 -24.73 -4.21
CA SER A 75 -1.22 -24.09 -5.19
C SER A 75 -1.03 -24.59 -6.62
N GLY A 76 -0.05 -25.47 -6.88
CA GLY A 76 0.25 -25.98 -8.22
C GLY A 76 0.99 -24.99 -9.13
N ILE A 77 1.45 -23.86 -8.61
CA ILE A 77 2.16 -22.85 -9.41
C ILE A 77 3.47 -23.42 -10.00
N LEU A 78 4.20 -24.20 -9.23
CA LEU A 78 5.46 -24.78 -9.71
C LEU A 78 5.22 -25.76 -10.85
N GLN A 79 4.19 -26.62 -10.76
CA GLN A 79 3.84 -27.57 -11.80
C GLN A 79 3.44 -26.89 -13.12
N VAL A 80 2.71 -25.79 -13.03
CA VAL A 80 2.31 -24.98 -14.21
C VAL A 80 3.54 -24.33 -14.85
N ARG A 81 4.41 -23.74 -14.02
CA ARG A 81 5.63 -23.07 -14.47
C ARG A 81 6.63 -24.01 -15.12
N GLU A 82 6.75 -25.23 -14.61
CA GLU A 82 7.67 -26.26 -15.13
C GLU A 82 7.12 -27.02 -16.35
N ASN A 83 5.86 -26.78 -16.71
CA ASN A 83 5.25 -27.45 -17.84
C ASN A 83 5.78 -26.87 -19.17
N PRO A 84 6.54 -27.65 -19.97
CA PRO A 84 7.15 -27.14 -21.18
C PRO A 84 6.17 -26.81 -22.30
N ASP A 85 4.95 -27.36 -22.24
CA ASP A 85 3.91 -27.14 -23.24
C ASP A 85 3.16 -25.82 -23.02
N LEU A 86 3.10 -25.31 -21.77
CA LEU A 86 2.35 -24.11 -21.43
C LEU A 86 3.16 -22.84 -21.63
N LYS A 87 4.48 -22.85 -21.42
CA LYS A 87 5.41 -21.71 -21.55
C LYS A 87 4.89 -20.44 -20.86
N LEU A 88 4.30 -20.60 -19.68
CA LEU A 88 3.71 -19.51 -18.90
C LEU A 88 4.78 -18.92 -17.99
N ASP A 89 5.24 -17.72 -18.30
CA ASP A 89 6.26 -16.98 -17.57
C ASP A 89 5.74 -15.67 -16.93
N GLY A 90 4.43 -15.41 -17.07
CA GLY A 90 3.80 -14.18 -16.57
C GLY A 90 4.09 -12.93 -17.42
N SER A 91 4.71 -13.07 -18.58
CA SER A 91 4.97 -11.95 -19.47
C SER A 91 3.68 -11.22 -19.83
N GLY A 92 3.68 -9.89 -19.71
CA GLY A 92 2.51 -9.04 -19.98
C GLY A 92 1.45 -9.01 -18.87
N VAL A 93 1.71 -9.66 -17.73
CA VAL A 93 0.82 -9.63 -16.56
C VAL A 93 1.31 -8.60 -15.56
N LEU A 94 0.41 -7.72 -15.13
CA LEU A 94 0.66 -6.79 -14.02
C LEU A 94 0.21 -7.44 -12.71
N ILE A 95 1.07 -7.44 -11.70
CA ILE A 95 0.79 -7.98 -10.37
C ILE A 95 0.83 -6.84 -9.37
N GLY A 96 -0.25 -6.70 -8.58
CA GLY A 96 -0.30 -5.78 -7.45
C GLY A 96 0.08 -6.49 -6.15
N PHE A 97 0.90 -5.83 -5.34
CA PHE A 97 1.28 -6.27 -4.00
C PHE A 97 0.76 -5.26 -2.99
N VAL A 98 0.15 -5.75 -1.92
CA VAL A 98 -0.21 -4.96 -0.75
C VAL A 98 0.52 -5.58 0.42
N ASP A 99 1.54 -4.88 0.92
CA ASP A 99 2.44 -5.40 1.95
C ASP A 99 3.01 -4.25 2.80
N THR A 100 3.79 -4.59 3.81
CA THR A 100 4.44 -3.64 4.72
C THR A 100 5.66 -2.93 4.12
N GLY A 101 6.06 -3.29 2.91
CA GLY A 101 7.16 -2.67 2.17
C GLY A 101 7.68 -3.58 1.06
N ILE A 102 8.57 -3.03 0.25
CA ILE A 102 9.22 -3.73 -0.86
C ILE A 102 10.65 -3.21 -1.03
N ASP A 103 11.61 -4.11 -1.15
CA ASP A 103 12.97 -3.77 -1.60
C ASP A 103 13.01 -3.65 -3.13
N TYR A 104 12.47 -2.56 -3.64
CA TYR A 104 12.35 -2.33 -5.09
C TYR A 104 13.70 -2.19 -5.81
N ALA A 105 14.79 -1.93 -5.08
CA ALA A 105 16.15 -1.89 -5.64
C ALA A 105 16.76 -3.30 -5.77
N GLY A 106 16.11 -4.32 -5.21
CA GLY A 106 16.56 -5.71 -5.30
C GLY A 106 16.66 -6.19 -6.75
N SER A 107 17.70 -6.97 -7.05
CA SER A 107 18.01 -7.43 -8.42
C SER A 107 16.87 -8.20 -9.10
N ILE A 108 15.95 -8.79 -8.34
CA ILE A 108 14.76 -9.50 -8.88
C ILE A 108 13.77 -8.56 -9.59
N PHE A 109 13.79 -7.27 -9.24
CA PHE A 109 12.93 -6.26 -9.85
C PHE A 109 13.61 -5.54 -11.02
N LEU A 110 14.87 -5.85 -11.32
CA LEU A 110 15.59 -5.21 -12.42
C LEU A 110 15.47 -6.04 -13.70
N LYS A 111 15.45 -5.35 -14.82
CA LYS A 111 15.63 -5.91 -16.16
C LYS A 111 17.13 -6.07 -16.45
N GLN A 112 17.46 -6.68 -17.57
CA GLN A 112 18.86 -6.86 -18.01
C GLN A 112 19.58 -5.53 -18.31
N ASP A 113 18.82 -4.49 -18.67
CA ASP A 113 19.33 -3.13 -18.95
C ASP A 113 19.50 -2.29 -17.67
N GLY A 114 19.21 -2.86 -16.50
CA GLY A 114 19.30 -2.18 -15.21
C GLY A 114 18.07 -1.36 -14.84
N THR A 115 17.08 -1.23 -15.72
CA THR A 115 15.83 -0.53 -15.39
C THR A 115 14.93 -1.40 -14.54
N THR A 116 14.06 -0.76 -13.72
CA THR A 116 13.13 -1.51 -12.88
C THR A 116 11.97 -2.14 -13.68
N ARG A 117 11.45 -3.25 -13.19
CA ARG A 117 10.18 -3.83 -13.63
C ARG A 117 8.99 -3.26 -12.89
N VAL A 118 9.22 -2.54 -11.82
CA VAL A 118 8.15 -1.94 -11.01
C VAL A 118 7.50 -0.81 -11.78
N THR A 119 6.18 -0.83 -11.89
CA THR A 119 5.40 0.15 -12.63
C THR A 119 5.07 1.37 -11.77
N ALA A 120 4.71 1.15 -10.52
CA ALA A 120 4.44 2.19 -9.55
C ALA A 120 4.56 1.63 -8.13
N ILE A 121 4.87 2.50 -7.18
CA ILE A 121 4.81 2.22 -5.74
C ILE A 121 3.94 3.29 -5.10
N TRP A 122 2.99 2.88 -4.26
CA TRP A 122 2.32 3.77 -3.33
C TRP A 122 2.84 3.50 -1.93
N ASP A 123 3.68 4.39 -1.44
CA ASP A 123 4.17 4.34 -0.06
C ASP A 123 3.24 5.15 0.83
N GLN A 124 2.55 4.47 1.72
CA GLN A 124 1.55 5.06 2.61
C GLN A 124 2.19 5.75 3.82
N THR A 125 3.48 5.55 4.06
CA THR A 125 4.21 6.14 5.20
C THR A 125 4.82 7.49 4.87
N ILE A 126 4.97 7.82 3.60
CA ILE A 126 5.59 9.07 3.12
C ILE A 126 4.50 10.08 2.76
N PRO A 127 4.41 11.24 3.41
CA PRO A 127 3.48 12.29 3.03
C PRO A 127 3.71 12.80 1.61
N ALA A 128 2.63 13.06 0.87
CA ALA A 128 2.73 13.70 -0.44
C ALA A 128 3.37 15.08 -0.35
N GLY A 129 4.04 15.49 -1.40
CA GLY A 129 4.84 16.71 -1.41
C GLY A 129 6.27 16.52 -0.90
N SER A 130 6.64 15.30 -0.51
CA SER A 130 8.00 14.98 -0.10
C SER A 130 8.92 14.93 -1.32
N PRO A 131 10.20 15.40 -1.19
CA PRO A 131 11.21 15.19 -2.22
C PRO A 131 11.47 13.71 -2.45
N ILE A 132 11.64 13.32 -3.71
CA ILE A 132 11.98 11.94 -4.07
C ILE A 132 13.39 11.64 -3.61
N ARG A 133 13.55 10.67 -2.72
CA ARG A 133 14.84 10.18 -2.23
C ARG A 133 14.94 8.70 -2.56
N LEU A 134 15.67 8.37 -3.60
CA LEU A 134 15.91 6.99 -3.98
C LEU A 134 17.19 6.47 -3.31
N PRO A 135 17.26 5.20 -2.87
CA PRO A 135 18.40 4.66 -2.12
C PRO A 135 19.74 4.73 -2.86
N VAL A 136 19.72 4.87 -4.17
CA VAL A 136 20.91 4.76 -5.05
C VAL A 136 21.33 6.10 -5.64
N GLN A 137 20.56 7.17 -5.45
CA GLN A 137 20.84 8.46 -6.09
C GLN A 137 20.97 9.59 -5.06
N PRO A 138 21.82 10.60 -5.35
CA PRO A 138 21.85 11.83 -4.56
C PRO A 138 20.50 12.53 -4.63
N GLU A 139 20.22 13.36 -3.62
CA GLU A 139 18.97 14.13 -3.54
C GLU A 139 18.73 14.86 -4.87
N LEU A 140 17.63 14.55 -5.52
CA LEU A 140 17.18 15.26 -6.71
C LEU A 140 16.75 16.68 -6.30
N PRO A 141 16.99 17.69 -7.15
CA PRO A 141 16.52 19.04 -6.86
C PRO A 141 15.00 19.06 -6.69
N GLU A 142 14.50 19.89 -5.80
CA GLU A 142 13.05 20.07 -5.57
C GLU A 142 12.42 20.76 -6.77
N THR A 143 12.13 19.99 -7.81
CA THR A 143 11.34 20.41 -8.96
C THR A 143 9.95 19.76 -8.90
N PRO A 144 8.94 20.30 -9.61
CA PRO A 144 7.60 19.67 -9.62
C PRO A 144 7.59 18.20 -10.05
N GLU A 145 8.58 17.79 -10.85
CA GLU A 145 8.70 16.41 -11.32
C GLU A 145 9.32 15.49 -10.26
N ASN A 146 10.06 16.07 -9.30
CA ASN A 146 10.80 15.35 -8.26
C ASN A 146 10.09 15.39 -6.90
N ILE A 147 8.82 15.80 -6.89
CA ILE A 147 7.96 15.80 -5.70
C ILE A 147 6.90 14.72 -5.85
N THR A 148 6.75 13.93 -4.80
CA THR A 148 5.73 12.88 -4.74
C THR A 148 4.33 13.46 -4.69
N ARG A 149 3.37 12.72 -5.20
CA ARG A 149 1.93 13.07 -5.18
C ARG A 149 1.13 11.94 -4.56
N THR A 150 0.02 12.30 -3.96
CA THR A 150 -0.96 11.30 -3.54
C THR A 150 -1.58 10.65 -4.78
N PRO A 151 -1.75 9.31 -4.82
CA PRO A 151 -2.47 8.66 -5.92
C PRO A 151 -3.89 9.19 -6.06
N GLU A 152 -4.42 9.19 -7.27
CA GLU A 152 -5.76 9.66 -7.55
C GLU A 152 -6.82 8.90 -6.72
N GLY A 153 -7.70 9.64 -6.07
CA GLY A 153 -8.76 9.08 -5.22
C GLY A 153 -8.34 8.76 -3.78
N PHE A 154 -7.08 9.00 -3.41
CA PHE A 154 -6.60 8.82 -2.03
C PHE A 154 -6.31 10.16 -1.35
N LEU A 155 -6.23 10.15 -0.01
CA LEU A 155 -6.00 11.35 0.79
C LEU A 155 -4.59 11.42 1.39
N TYR A 156 -3.77 10.38 1.21
CA TYR A 156 -2.47 10.24 1.87
C TYR A 156 -1.51 9.36 1.06
N GLY A 157 -0.28 9.31 1.52
CA GLY A 157 0.78 8.53 0.91
C GLY A 157 1.39 9.21 -0.31
N SER A 158 2.48 8.64 -0.77
CA SER A 158 3.24 9.10 -1.92
C SER A 158 3.27 8.05 -3.02
N GLU A 159 2.92 8.44 -4.23
CA GLU A 159 3.09 7.63 -5.43
C GLU A 159 4.45 7.91 -6.06
N PHE A 160 5.16 6.84 -6.41
CA PHE A 160 6.37 6.85 -7.21
C PHE A 160 6.09 6.19 -8.54
N THR A 161 6.25 6.90 -9.63
CA THR A 161 6.02 6.40 -10.98
C THR A 161 7.22 5.59 -11.50
N HIS A 162 7.01 4.83 -12.57
CA HIS A 162 8.06 4.08 -13.22
C HIS A 162 9.26 4.96 -13.64
N GLU A 163 8.97 6.15 -14.16
CA GLU A 163 9.99 7.12 -14.57
C GLU A 163 10.82 7.58 -13.37
N GLN A 164 10.16 7.90 -12.26
CA GLN A 164 10.81 8.33 -11.03
C GLN A 164 11.67 7.21 -10.39
N LEU A 165 11.24 5.94 -10.53
CA LEU A 165 12.00 4.80 -10.03
C LEU A 165 13.23 4.46 -10.89
N ASN A 166 13.34 4.99 -12.10
CA ASN A 166 14.47 4.80 -13.03
C ASN A 166 15.33 6.07 -13.19
N ALA A 167 14.96 7.18 -12.56
CA ALA A 167 15.71 8.44 -12.61
C ALA A 167 16.94 8.42 -11.69
#